data_10725b3ff3fa1b6c68115d2486397138
#
_entry.id   10725b3ff3fa1b6c68115d2486397138
#
_cell.length_a   1.000
_cell.length_b   1.000
_cell.length_c   1.000
_cell.angle_alpha   90.00
_cell.angle_beta   90.00
_cell.angle_gamma   90.00
#
_symmetry.space_group_name_H-M   'P 1'
#
loop_
_entity.id
_entity.type
_entity.pdbx_description
1 polymer ?
#
loop_
_entity_poly.entity_id
_entity_poly.type
_entity_poly.pdbx_seq_one_letter_code
_entity_poly.pdbx_strand_id
1 'polypeptide(L)'
;MDVGENTLTIMKVTPIRFNQRMANSLERFSSQGGEKIANYINAAGKFAIAPLMIMYNPFSKESKENKEWAAIKQPIEALVTIAAQLAALGLLYKRIDKLAAKGKINFKLVDDAKKGGEIPKPILDAVSGDRTKAIDELYKNCLDIFKDRVGTVLTIALYVPVLALSNRIFPKVADFLIKDNDDEQN
;
A
#
# COMPACT_ATOMS: atom_id res chain seq x y z
N MET A 1 -6.73 -41.14 -46.49
CA MET A 1 -6.66 -40.96 -45.02
C MET A 1 -6.12 -39.58 -44.79
N ASP A 2 -7.02 -38.65 -44.61
CA ASP A 2 -6.70 -37.20 -44.50
C ASP A 2 -6.65 -36.88 -43.00
N VAL A 3 -5.47 -36.52 -42.55
CA VAL A 3 -5.21 -36.17 -41.15
C VAL A 3 -5.53 -34.69 -40.98
N GLY A 4 -6.68 -34.41 -40.38
CA GLY A 4 -7.14 -33.05 -40.13
C GLY A 4 -6.17 -32.26 -39.25
N GLU A 5 -5.64 -31.18 -39.80
CA GLU A 5 -4.94 -30.13 -39.07
C GLU A 5 -5.90 -29.40 -38.12
N ASN A 6 -5.77 -29.71 -36.85
CA ASN A 6 -6.39 -28.91 -35.78
C ASN A 6 -5.70 -27.56 -35.68
N THR A 7 -6.22 -26.60 -36.40
CA THR A 7 -5.81 -25.19 -36.27
C THR A 7 -6.29 -24.65 -34.93
N LEU A 8 -5.42 -24.69 -33.93
CA LEU A 8 -5.61 -23.95 -32.68
C LEU A 8 -5.67 -22.46 -33.00
N THR A 9 -6.88 -21.91 -33.04
CA THR A 9 -7.11 -20.47 -33.13
C THR A 9 -6.59 -19.82 -31.85
N ILE A 10 -5.32 -19.41 -31.86
CA ILE A 10 -4.76 -18.57 -30.80
C ILE A 10 -5.52 -17.25 -30.85
N MET A 11 -6.39 -17.03 -29.87
CA MET A 11 -6.99 -15.73 -29.64
C MET A 11 -5.87 -14.69 -29.55
N LYS A 12 -5.75 -13.86 -30.58
CA LYS A 12 -4.90 -12.66 -30.55
C LYS A 12 -5.48 -11.72 -29.49
N VAL A 13 -4.93 -11.83 -28.27
CA VAL A 13 -5.15 -10.82 -27.25
C VAL A 13 -4.54 -9.55 -27.78
N THR A 14 -5.37 -8.60 -28.20
CA THR A 14 -4.92 -7.27 -28.60
C THR A 14 -4.30 -6.63 -27.37
N PRO A 15 -3.00 -6.27 -27.40
CA PRO A 15 -2.39 -5.62 -26.25
C PRO A 15 -3.12 -4.30 -26.00
N ILE A 16 -3.63 -4.13 -24.77
CA ILE A 16 -4.21 -2.86 -24.33
C ILE A 16 -3.11 -1.81 -24.49
N ARG A 17 -3.26 -0.90 -25.47
CA ARG A 17 -2.34 0.22 -25.64
C ARG A 17 -2.55 1.19 -24.48
N PHE A 18 -1.83 0.98 -23.40
CA PHE A 18 -1.73 1.97 -22.33
C PHE A 18 -1.15 3.26 -22.92
N ASN A 19 -1.90 4.35 -22.76
CA ASN A 19 -1.41 5.67 -23.12
C ASN A 19 -0.13 5.94 -22.30
N GLN A 20 0.95 6.35 -22.99
CA GLN A 20 2.28 6.57 -22.38
C GLN A 20 2.22 7.53 -21.17
N ARG A 21 1.30 8.51 -21.20
CA ARG A 21 1.03 9.40 -20.07
C ARG A 21 0.48 8.66 -18.84
N MET A 22 -0.37 7.69 -19.07
CA MET A 22 -0.93 6.86 -17.99
C MET A 22 0.11 5.89 -17.43
N ALA A 23 0.95 5.30 -18.28
CA ALA A 23 2.08 4.47 -17.87
C ALA A 23 3.07 5.27 -17.02
N ASN A 24 3.48 6.46 -17.46
CA ASN A 24 4.37 7.35 -16.71
C ASN A 24 3.75 7.84 -15.39
N SER A 25 2.43 8.04 -15.34
CA SER A 25 1.72 8.40 -14.12
C SER A 25 1.67 7.25 -13.13
N LEU A 26 1.43 6.03 -13.61
CA LEU A 26 1.46 4.81 -12.79
C LEU A 26 2.87 4.49 -12.27
N GLU A 27 3.89 4.71 -13.10
CA GLU A 27 5.29 4.54 -12.71
C GLU A 27 5.69 5.56 -11.64
N ARG A 28 5.35 6.84 -11.79
CA ARG A 28 5.54 7.86 -10.76
C ARG A 28 4.76 7.54 -9.48
N PHE A 29 3.53 7.08 -9.61
CA PHE A 29 2.70 6.67 -8.49
C PHE A 29 3.33 5.49 -7.74
N SER A 30 3.83 4.49 -8.46
CA SER A 30 4.51 3.33 -7.88
C SER A 30 5.85 3.69 -7.25
N SER A 31 6.66 4.54 -7.91
CA SER A 31 7.99 4.93 -7.42
C SER A 31 7.96 5.91 -6.23
N GLN A 32 6.85 6.64 -6.03
CA GLN A 32 6.67 7.60 -4.93
C GLN A 32 5.90 7.04 -3.74
N GLY A 33 5.90 5.74 -3.53
CA GLY A 33 5.16 5.12 -2.42
C GLY A 33 3.68 4.92 -2.74
N GLY A 34 3.38 4.49 -3.96
CA GLY A 34 2.01 4.24 -4.44
C GLY A 34 1.19 3.34 -3.53
N GLU A 35 1.86 2.43 -2.81
CA GLU A 35 1.22 1.61 -1.78
C GLU A 35 0.69 2.44 -0.61
N LYS A 36 1.46 3.42 -0.13
CA LYS A 36 0.99 4.34 0.92
C LYS A 36 -0.20 5.15 0.45
N ILE A 37 -0.14 5.67 -0.78
CA ILE A 37 -1.22 6.44 -1.39
C ILE A 37 -2.45 5.56 -1.60
N ALA A 38 -2.30 4.33 -2.07
CA ALA A 38 -3.40 3.38 -2.21
C ALA A 38 -4.07 3.08 -0.86
N ASN A 39 -3.28 2.92 0.21
CA ASN A 39 -3.79 2.74 1.57
C ASN A 39 -4.56 3.97 2.05
N TYR A 40 -4.07 5.20 1.78
CA TYR A 40 -4.79 6.42 2.12
C TYR A 40 -6.08 6.58 1.32
N ILE A 41 -6.10 6.26 0.02
CA ILE A 41 -7.31 6.29 -0.81
C ILE A 41 -8.33 5.28 -0.28
N ASN A 42 -7.91 4.06 0.03
CA ASN A 42 -8.78 3.02 0.59
C ASN A 42 -9.35 3.46 1.96
N ALA A 43 -8.51 4.02 2.81
CA ALA A 43 -8.93 4.53 4.11
C ALA A 43 -9.90 5.72 3.98
N ALA A 44 -9.63 6.67 3.08
CA ALA A 44 -10.54 7.78 2.78
C ALA A 44 -11.88 7.29 2.22
N GLY A 45 -11.85 6.26 1.36
CA GLY A 45 -13.06 5.59 0.86
C GLY A 45 -13.88 4.97 1.98
N LYS A 46 -13.25 4.24 2.90
CA LYS A 46 -13.92 3.67 4.07
C LYS A 46 -14.42 4.75 5.04
N PHE A 47 -13.68 5.84 5.17
CA PHE A 47 -14.04 6.92 6.08
C PHE A 47 -15.22 7.77 5.59
N ALA A 48 -15.25 8.12 4.31
CA ALA A 48 -16.23 9.05 3.76
C ALA A 48 -17.28 8.37 2.87
N ILE A 49 -16.87 7.51 1.94
CA ILE A 49 -17.76 6.96 0.91
C ILE A 49 -18.58 5.79 1.46
N ALA A 50 -17.94 4.86 2.17
CA ALA A 50 -18.62 3.66 2.64
C ALA A 50 -19.78 3.96 3.62
N PRO A 51 -19.66 4.88 4.60
CA PRO A 51 -20.79 5.25 5.44
C PRO A 51 -21.98 5.81 4.65
N LEU A 52 -21.71 6.69 3.68
CA LEU A 52 -22.77 7.25 2.83
C LEU A 52 -23.45 6.15 2.00
N MET A 53 -22.68 5.25 1.42
CA MET A 53 -23.21 4.13 0.63
C MET A 53 -24.05 3.17 1.49
N ILE A 54 -23.69 2.94 2.73
CA ILE A 54 -24.45 2.09 3.66
C ILE A 54 -25.76 2.77 4.04
N MET A 55 -25.70 4.05 4.43
CA MET A 55 -26.88 4.79 4.88
C MET A 55 -27.91 4.98 3.78
N TYR A 56 -27.47 5.32 2.57
CA TYR A 56 -28.33 5.66 1.44
C TYR A 56 -28.52 4.51 0.44
N ASN A 57 -28.17 3.26 0.80
CA ASN A 57 -28.38 2.12 -0.07
C ASN A 57 -29.88 1.79 -0.22
N PRO A 58 -30.52 2.03 -1.39
CA PRO A 58 -31.93 1.79 -1.60
C PRO A 58 -32.30 0.29 -1.66
N PHE A 59 -31.28 -0.55 -1.91
CA PHE A 59 -31.47 -2.01 -2.04
C PHE A 59 -31.29 -2.76 -0.73
N SER A 60 -30.82 -2.10 0.32
CA SER A 60 -30.64 -2.72 1.63
C SER A 60 -31.98 -2.82 2.38
N LYS A 61 -32.31 -4.04 2.80
CA LYS A 61 -33.48 -4.34 3.64
C LYS A 61 -33.19 -4.27 5.14
N GLU A 62 -32.00 -3.82 5.52
CA GLU A 62 -31.59 -3.70 6.92
C GLU A 62 -32.33 -2.56 7.62
N SER A 63 -32.51 -2.69 8.94
CA SER A 63 -33.08 -1.64 9.77
C SER A 63 -32.20 -0.39 9.74
N LYS A 64 -32.78 0.78 10.01
CA LYS A 64 -32.05 2.04 10.09
C LYS A 64 -30.92 1.97 11.11
N GLU A 65 -31.20 1.39 12.27
CA GLU A 65 -30.23 1.21 13.36
C GLU A 65 -29.03 0.35 12.93
N ASN A 66 -29.25 -0.76 12.23
CA ASN A 66 -28.16 -1.58 11.70
C ASN A 66 -27.31 -0.85 10.66
N LYS A 67 -27.94 -0.01 9.84
CA LYS A 67 -27.22 0.83 8.87
C LYS A 67 -26.35 1.88 9.56
N GLU A 68 -26.89 2.56 10.57
CA GLU A 68 -26.15 3.54 11.38
C GLU A 68 -24.96 2.90 12.08
N TRP A 69 -25.15 1.75 12.72
CA TRP A 69 -24.09 0.99 13.35
C TRP A 69 -23.00 0.58 12.36
N ALA A 70 -23.38 0.04 11.19
CA ALA A 70 -22.44 -0.33 10.14
C ALA A 70 -21.71 0.88 9.53
N ALA A 71 -22.39 2.02 9.38
CA ALA A 71 -21.81 3.25 8.87
C ALA A 71 -20.74 3.83 9.83
N ILE A 72 -20.99 3.82 11.13
CA ILE A 72 -20.04 4.29 12.17
C ILE A 72 -18.83 3.35 12.25
N LYS A 73 -19.03 2.04 12.01
CA LYS A 73 -17.94 1.06 12.06
C LYS A 73 -16.85 1.33 11.03
N GLN A 74 -17.19 1.74 9.82
CA GLN A 74 -16.25 1.93 8.71
C GLN A 74 -15.16 2.98 8.99
N PRO A 75 -15.50 4.21 9.45
CA PRO A 75 -14.50 5.21 9.83
C PRO A 75 -13.58 4.74 10.97
N ILE A 76 -14.14 4.10 11.99
CA ILE A 76 -13.37 3.60 13.14
C ILE A 76 -12.38 2.52 12.68
N GLU A 77 -12.82 1.58 11.86
CA GLU A 77 -11.96 0.54 11.28
C GLU A 77 -10.85 1.15 10.44
N ALA A 78 -11.16 2.18 9.63
CA ALA A 78 -10.18 2.88 8.82
C ALA A 78 -9.12 3.56 9.69
N LEU A 79 -9.51 4.27 10.75
CA LEU A 79 -8.58 4.94 11.68
C LEU A 79 -7.67 3.94 12.40
N VAL A 80 -8.23 2.85 12.93
CA VAL A 80 -7.46 1.80 13.60
C VAL A 80 -6.46 1.17 12.62
N THR A 81 -6.89 0.91 11.40
CA THR A 81 -6.04 0.32 10.35
C THR A 81 -4.88 1.24 9.99
N ILE A 82 -5.14 2.53 9.73
CA ILE A 82 -4.10 3.51 9.42
C ILE A 82 -3.11 3.62 10.58
N ALA A 83 -3.61 3.80 11.81
CA ALA A 83 -2.75 3.99 12.98
C ALA A 83 -1.84 2.77 13.21
N ALA A 84 -2.39 1.56 13.13
CA ALA A 84 -1.62 0.33 13.28
C ALA A 84 -0.56 0.15 12.19
N GLN A 85 -0.92 0.41 10.92
CA GLN A 85 0.01 0.32 9.80
C GLN A 85 1.13 1.35 9.91
N LEU A 86 0.82 2.61 10.19
CA LEU A 86 1.84 3.66 10.34
C LEU A 86 2.80 3.36 11.49
N ALA A 87 2.29 2.88 12.63
CA ALA A 87 3.13 2.49 13.76
C ALA A 87 4.05 1.32 13.40
N ALA A 88 3.52 0.27 12.79
CA ALA A 88 4.28 -0.92 12.43
C ALA A 88 5.34 -0.62 11.35
N LEU A 89 4.98 0.12 10.30
CA LEU A 89 5.90 0.53 9.23
C LEU A 89 6.98 1.47 9.77
N GLY A 90 6.62 2.42 10.64
CA GLY A 90 7.59 3.32 11.27
C GLY A 90 8.63 2.58 12.12
N LEU A 91 8.20 1.59 12.88
CA LEU A 91 9.11 0.74 13.67
C LEU A 91 10.00 -0.13 12.77
N LEU A 92 9.43 -0.72 11.72
CA LEU A 92 10.16 -1.53 10.76
C LEU A 92 11.24 -0.70 10.05
N TYR A 93 10.88 0.45 9.49
CA TYR A 93 11.82 1.30 8.76
C TYR A 93 12.95 1.81 9.65
N LYS A 94 12.65 2.22 10.89
CA LYS A 94 13.69 2.57 11.87
C LYS A 94 14.66 1.42 12.14
N ARG A 95 14.18 0.18 12.20
CA ARG A 95 15.04 -1.01 12.37
C ARG A 95 15.90 -1.26 11.13
N ILE A 96 15.33 -1.17 9.94
CA ILE A 96 16.05 -1.32 8.67
C ILE A 96 17.14 -0.26 8.58
N ASP A 97 16.84 1.02 8.87
CA ASP A 97 17.83 2.11 8.84
C ASP A 97 18.98 1.88 9.83
N LYS A 98 18.67 1.41 11.04
CA LYS A 98 19.71 1.06 12.02
C LYS A 98 20.60 -0.11 11.56
N LEU A 99 20.03 -1.09 10.87
CA LEU A 99 20.81 -2.21 10.32
C LEU A 99 21.64 -1.76 9.12
N ALA A 100 21.12 -0.91 8.26
CA ALA A 100 21.81 -0.31 7.13
C ALA A 100 23.00 0.53 7.61
N ALA A 101 22.79 1.41 8.60
CA ALA A 101 23.85 2.23 9.19
C ALA A 101 24.96 1.40 9.85
N LYS A 102 24.68 0.19 10.30
CA LYS A 102 25.66 -0.77 10.83
C LYS A 102 26.33 -1.62 9.74
N GLY A 103 26.07 -1.36 8.45
CA GLY A 103 26.58 -2.16 7.34
C GLY A 103 26.08 -3.61 7.31
N LYS A 104 24.96 -3.90 7.98
CA LYS A 104 24.39 -5.27 8.04
C LYS A 104 23.46 -5.59 6.86
N ILE A 105 23.14 -4.61 6.04
CA ILE A 105 22.32 -4.79 4.84
C ILE A 105 23.22 -4.53 3.63
N ASN A 106 23.45 -5.56 2.83
CA ASN A 106 24.24 -5.51 1.61
C ASN A 106 23.39 -5.91 0.41
N PHE A 107 23.61 -5.24 -0.70
CA PHE A 107 22.91 -5.54 -1.95
C PHE A 107 23.97 -5.99 -2.98
N LYS A 108 23.72 -7.15 -3.60
CA LYS A 108 24.63 -7.70 -4.61
C LYS A 108 24.96 -6.68 -5.71
N LEU A 109 23.97 -5.95 -6.19
CA LEU A 109 24.13 -4.93 -7.23
C LEU A 109 25.12 -3.82 -6.81
N VAL A 110 25.07 -3.41 -5.54
CA VAL A 110 26.00 -2.41 -4.97
C VAL A 110 27.40 -2.98 -4.81
N ASP A 111 27.51 -4.23 -4.36
CA ASP A 111 28.80 -4.90 -4.21
C ASP A 111 29.47 -5.14 -5.56
N ASP A 112 28.70 -5.48 -6.59
CA ASP A 112 29.20 -5.62 -7.96
C ASP A 112 29.66 -4.27 -8.52
N ALA A 113 28.90 -3.18 -8.28
CA ALA A 113 29.28 -1.83 -8.66
C ALA A 113 30.58 -1.36 -7.97
N LYS A 114 30.80 -1.70 -6.69
CA LYS A 114 32.05 -1.42 -5.95
C LYS A 114 33.25 -2.15 -6.55
N LYS A 115 33.05 -3.34 -7.10
CA LYS A 115 34.11 -4.13 -7.76
C LYS A 115 34.37 -3.73 -9.22
N GLY A 116 33.80 -2.63 -9.70
CA GLY A 116 33.98 -2.16 -11.08
C GLY A 116 32.86 -2.56 -12.03
N GLY A 117 31.80 -3.21 -11.53
CA GLY A 117 30.62 -3.58 -12.30
C GLY A 117 29.83 -2.38 -12.83
N GLU A 118 28.87 -2.65 -13.66
CA GLU A 118 28.05 -1.64 -14.33
C GLU A 118 27.09 -0.94 -13.35
N ILE A 119 26.99 0.39 -13.45
CA ILE A 119 26.02 1.19 -12.71
C ILE A 119 24.94 1.63 -13.69
N PRO A 120 23.64 1.56 -13.32
CA PRO A 120 22.57 2.03 -14.19
C PRO A 120 22.78 3.48 -14.64
N LYS A 121 22.71 3.74 -15.94
CA LYS A 121 22.92 5.06 -16.52
C LYS A 121 22.14 6.19 -15.84
N PRO A 122 20.82 6.04 -15.53
CA PRO A 122 20.07 7.10 -14.87
C PRO A 122 20.67 7.54 -13.53
N ILE A 123 21.29 6.62 -12.79
CA ILE A 123 21.95 6.93 -11.50
C ILE A 123 23.27 7.65 -11.74
N LEU A 124 24.05 7.20 -12.71
CA LEU A 124 25.33 7.82 -13.06
C LEU A 124 25.13 9.24 -13.59
N ASP A 125 24.13 9.45 -14.43
CA ASP A 125 23.78 10.76 -15.00
C ASP A 125 23.27 11.73 -13.92
N ALA A 126 22.51 11.25 -12.94
CA ALA A 126 22.01 12.06 -11.82
C ALA A 126 23.12 12.65 -10.93
N VAL A 127 24.30 12.01 -10.89
CA VAL A 127 25.45 12.45 -10.10
C VAL A 127 26.62 12.94 -10.96
N SER A 128 26.34 13.38 -12.20
CA SER A 128 27.33 13.94 -13.13
C SER A 128 28.54 13.04 -13.41
N GLY A 129 28.29 11.73 -13.43
CA GLY A 129 29.34 10.73 -13.73
C GLY A 129 30.25 10.37 -12.56
N ASP A 130 30.07 10.95 -11.37
CA ASP A 130 30.83 10.60 -10.17
C ASP A 130 30.47 9.20 -9.67
N ARG A 131 31.36 8.24 -9.91
CA ARG A 131 31.12 6.83 -9.59
C ARG A 131 30.90 6.58 -8.08
N THR A 132 31.58 7.32 -7.23
CA THR A 132 31.47 7.14 -5.77
C THR A 132 30.08 7.57 -5.31
N LYS A 133 29.64 8.75 -5.74
CA LYS A 133 28.28 9.23 -5.47
C LYS A 133 27.22 8.35 -6.09
N ALA A 134 27.48 7.80 -7.29
CA ALA A 134 26.57 6.87 -7.96
C ALA A 134 26.39 5.56 -7.16
N ILE A 135 27.44 5.05 -6.54
CA ILE A 135 27.35 3.86 -5.68
C ILE A 135 26.52 4.14 -4.41
N ASP A 136 26.70 5.32 -3.81
CA ASP A 136 25.92 5.73 -2.63
C ASP A 136 24.44 5.90 -2.99
N GLU A 137 24.14 6.51 -4.13
CA GLU A 137 22.77 6.66 -4.62
C GLU A 137 22.13 5.33 -5.00
N LEU A 138 22.91 4.44 -5.62
CA LEU A 138 22.47 3.07 -5.90
C LEU A 138 22.12 2.31 -4.62
N TYR A 139 22.92 2.47 -3.57
CA TYR A 139 22.65 1.87 -2.26
C TYR A 139 21.34 2.39 -1.66
N LYS A 140 21.12 3.71 -1.68
CA LYS A 140 19.86 4.32 -1.19
C LYS A 140 18.66 3.79 -1.95
N ASN A 141 18.72 3.75 -3.28
CA ASN A 141 17.64 3.24 -4.12
C ASN A 141 17.34 1.77 -3.82
N CYS A 142 18.37 0.93 -3.67
CA CYS A 142 18.21 -0.46 -3.28
C CYS A 142 17.58 -0.60 -1.88
N LEU A 143 17.98 0.25 -0.94
CA LEU A 143 17.44 0.26 0.42
C LEU A 143 15.97 0.67 0.45
N ASP A 144 15.59 1.67 -0.33
CA ASP A 144 14.20 2.14 -0.43
C ASP A 144 13.31 1.08 -1.07
N ILE A 145 13.75 0.45 -2.16
CA ILE A 145 13.04 -0.70 -2.76
C ILE A 145 12.88 -1.85 -1.76
N PHE A 146 13.94 -2.12 -0.98
CA PHE A 146 13.88 -3.16 0.06
C PHE A 146 12.86 -2.83 1.14
N LYS A 147 12.85 -1.58 1.64
CA LYS A 147 11.87 -1.10 2.63
C LYS A 147 10.45 -1.24 2.10
N ASP A 148 10.20 -0.81 0.87
CA ASP A 148 8.88 -0.88 0.25
C ASP A 148 8.39 -2.33 0.12
N ARG A 149 9.25 -3.24 -0.33
CA ARG A 149 8.89 -4.67 -0.45
C ARG A 149 8.59 -5.30 0.91
N VAL A 150 9.45 -5.06 1.90
CA VAL A 150 9.24 -5.61 3.26
C VAL A 150 8.03 -4.94 3.93
N GLY A 151 7.81 -3.65 3.68
CA GLY A 151 6.62 -2.91 4.11
C GLY A 151 5.34 -3.52 3.55
N THR A 152 5.31 -3.82 2.26
CA THR A 152 4.18 -4.49 1.58
C THR A 152 3.84 -5.82 2.25
N VAL A 153 4.85 -6.66 2.45
CA VAL A 153 4.66 -7.98 3.10
C VAL A 153 4.12 -7.80 4.52
N LEU A 154 4.67 -6.84 5.29
CA LEU A 154 4.20 -6.54 6.64
C LEU A 154 2.74 -6.05 6.64
N THR A 155 2.38 -5.17 5.72
CA THR A 155 1.01 -4.63 5.59
C THR A 155 0.01 -5.75 5.33
N ILE A 156 0.34 -6.67 4.42
CA ILE A 156 -0.49 -7.85 4.13
C ILE A 156 -0.60 -8.75 5.38
N ALA A 157 0.51 -9.02 6.04
CA ALA A 157 0.54 -9.87 7.23
C ALA A 157 -0.24 -9.28 8.42
N LEU A 158 -0.25 -7.95 8.54
CA LEU A 158 -0.98 -7.24 9.59
C LEU A 158 -2.48 -7.08 9.33
N TYR A 159 -2.93 -7.31 8.10
CA TYR A 159 -4.33 -7.07 7.74
C TYR A 159 -5.32 -7.81 8.66
N VAL A 160 -5.13 -9.11 8.85
CA VAL A 160 -6.04 -9.93 9.69
C VAL A 160 -5.94 -9.56 11.18
N PRO A 161 -4.75 -9.43 11.80
CA PRO A 161 -4.63 -8.99 13.19
C PRO A 161 -5.22 -7.60 13.44
N VAL A 162 -5.03 -6.66 12.52
CA VAL A 162 -5.56 -5.29 12.64
C VAL A 162 -7.07 -5.29 12.55
N LEU A 163 -7.66 -6.08 11.64
CA LEU A 163 -9.09 -6.23 11.51
C LEU A 163 -9.70 -6.84 12.80
N ALA A 164 -9.05 -7.86 13.36
CA ALA A 164 -9.47 -8.46 14.63
C ALA A 164 -9.41 -7.45 15.78
N LEU A 165 -8.35 -6.62 15.83
CA LEU A 165 -8.21 -5.55 16.82
C LEU A 165 -9.30 -4.49 16.67
N SER A 166 -9.59 -4.06 15.43
CA SER A 166 -10.64 -3.11 15.12
C SER A 166 -12.00 -3.61 15.60
N ASN A 167 -12.34 -4.86 15.31
CA ASN A 167 -13.59 -5.49 15.76
C ASN A 167 -13.70 -5.56 17.30
N ARG A 168 -12.57 -5.63 18.02
CA ARG A 168 -12.55 -5.66 19.49
C ARG A 168 -12.68 -4.27 20.11
N ILE A 169 -12.14 -3.25 19.43
CA ILE A 169 -12.17 -1.86 19.90
C ILE A 169 -13.50 -1.20 19.57
N PHE A 170 -14.08 -1.52 18.41
CA PHE A 170 -15.27 -0.88 17.88
C PHE A 170 -16.44 -0.80 18.87
N PRO A 171 -16.88 -1.88 19.55
CA PRO A 171 -18.01 -1.79 20.48
C PRO A 171 -17.80 -0.74 21.57
N LYS A 172 -16.58 -0.66 22.14
CA LYS A 172 -16.24 0.30 23.20
C LYS A 172 -16.28 1.73 22.72
N VAL A 173 -15.83 1.99 21.50
CA VAL A 173 -15.86 3.33 20.89
C VAL A 173 -17.29 3.70 20.50
N ALA A 174 -18.05 2.77 19.97
CA ALA A 174 -19.44 2.99 19.59
C ALA A 174 -20.31 3.28 20.82
N ASP A 175 -20.16 2.52 21.90
CA ASP A 175 -20.87 2.75 23.17
C ASP A 175 -20.56 4.15 23.73
N PHE A 176 -19.30 4.59 23.63
CA PHE A 176 -18.91 5.96 24.04
C PHE A 176 -19.58 7.04 23.20
N LEU A 177 -19.54 6.89 21.85
CA LEU A 177 -20.13 7.88 20.94
C LEU A 177 -21.66 7.95 21.00
N ILE A 178 -22.34 6.83 21.25
CA ILE A 178 -23.80 6.80 21.35
C ILE A 178 -24.25 7.39 22.69
N LYS A 179 -23.56 7.09 23.77
CA LYS A 179 -23.91 7.57 25.11
C LYS A 179 -23.80 9.09 25.26
N ASP A 180 -22.77 9.70 24.65
CA ASP A 180 -22.61 11.16 24.66
C ASP A 180 -23.75 11.88 23.92
N ASN A 181 -24.35 11.26 22.90
CA ASN A 181 -25.48 11.86 22.18
C ASN A 181 -26.81 11.81 22.94
N ASP A 182 -27.00 10.85 23.83
CA ASP A 182 -28.21 10.74 24.65
C ASP A 182 -28.21 11.78 25.81
N ASP A 183 -27.04 12.15 26.30
CA ASP A 183 -26.88 13.16 27.38
C ASP A 183 -27.06 14.60 26.85
N GLU A 184 -26.88 14.89 25.55
CA GLU A 184 -27.14 16.21 24.94
C GLU A 184 -28.62 16.45 24.55
N GLN A 185 -29.46 15.42 24.55
CA GLN A 185 -30.89 15.51 24.18
C GLN A 185 -31.83 15.58 25.39
N ASN A 186 -31.35 15.56 26.63
CA ASN A 186 -32.09 15.73 27.86
C ASN A 186 -31.72 17.08 28.54
#